data_5dcbd39694124f9abf4d850e6bc960e5
#
_entry.id   5dcbd39694124f9abf4d850e6bc960e5
#
_cell.length_a   1.000
_cell.length_b   1.000
_cell.length_c   1.000
_cell.angle_alpha   90.00
_cell.angle_beta   90.00
_cell.angle_gamma   90.00
#
_symmetry.space_group_name_H-M   'P 1'
#
loop_
_entity.id
_entity.type
_entity.pdbx_description
1 polymer ?
#
loop_
_entity_poly.entity_id
_entity_poly.type
_entity_poly.pdbx_seq_one_letter_code
_entity_poly.pdbx_strand_id
1 'polypeptide(L)'
;MNRFSDTLRVLLAAAAASFCMLAVAQVPAPPEVAARSYLLLDVTANQLLAQKDIDSPVEPASLTKLMSAYLVFDALKSKKITLTQTFPVSPRAWKMPGSRMFIDPKMQVPVEDLIKGLIVQSGNDATVALAEGVGGTVEHFVELMNEQAKALGMKSTGYKNPEGLTAPGHTTTARDLSILATRLMRDFPEYVHYYAIKKYRYPGTPSTNDTNRNLLLFRDPTVDGLKTGHTDAAGYCMIVTAKRDFPNLGGGRRLLSIVLGAASENARANESQKLLNWGYTAYDAVKLFDANQPAATPAVWKGQVNTLKLGRPEPIVVSVPAGFASKIKTQVARPEPLVAPFAKNQQVGTLKVTLGDEPVTEVPLVALEAVEQAGILGRAWDAVRLWIK
;
A
#
# COMPACT_ATOMS: atom_id res chain seq x y z
N MET A 1 15.42 70.02 12.63
CA MET A 1 16.13 68.75 12.84
C MET A 1 15.18 67.52 12.97
N ASN A 2 13.89 67.56 12.53
CA ASN A 2 12.94 66.50 12.79
C ASN A 2 12.44 65.75 11.52
N ARG A 3 12.90 66.10 10.33
CA ARG A 3 12.45 65.40 9.09
C ARG A 3 13.27 64.12 8.72
N PHE A 4 14.51 64.00 9.20
CA PHE A 4 15.35 62.81 8.94
C PHE A 4 15.00 61.63 9.79
N SER A 5 14.41 61.81 10.98
CA SER A 5 14.00 60.69 11.85
C SER A 5 12.71 60.00 11.39
N ASP A 6 11.81 60.72 10.76
CA ASP A 6 10.51 60.19 10.31
C ASP A 6 10.67 59.39 9.01
N THR A 7 11.54 59.80 8.10
CA THR A 7 11.88 59.02 6.89
C THR A 7 12.59 57.71 7.21
N LEU A 8 13.45 57.68 8.22
CA LEU A 8 14.13 56.47 8.66
C LEU A 8 13.17 55.47 9.36
N ARG A 9 12.18 55.96 10.09
CA ARG A 9 11.14 55.14 10.71
C ARG A 9 10.18 54.56 9.69
N VAL A 10 9.83 55.26 8.64
CA VAL A 10 8.97 54.78 7.55
C VAL A 10 9.71 53.72 6.70
N LEU A 11 11.00 53.89 6.43
CA LEU A 11 11.82 52.93 5.73
C LEU A 11 12.05 51.62 6.55
N LEU A 12 12.23 51.73 7.87
CA LEU A 12 12.33 50.59 8.77
C LEU A 12 10.99 49.82 8.92
N ALA A 13 9.86 50.55 8.94
CA ALA A 13 8.53 49.93 8.95
C ALA A 13 8.19 49.26 7.61
N ALA A 14 8.59 49.82 6.47
CA ALA A 14 8.43 49.25 5.14
C ALA A 14 9.33 47.99 4.95
N ALA A 15 10.56 48.00 5.49
CA ALA A 15 11.45 46.84 5.48
C ALA A 15 10.95 45.69 6.38
N ALA A 16 10.32 46.01 7.52
CA ALA A 16 9.72 45.02 8.41
C ALA A 16 8.43 44.41 7.81
N ALA A 17 7.67 45.15 7.02
CA ALA A 17 6.47 44.66 6.35
C ALA A 17 6.77 43.76 5.13
N SER A 18 7.96 43.87 4.53
CA SER A 18 8.38 43.07 3.37
C SER A 18 8.92 41.68 3.74
N PHE A 19 9.06 41.36 5.02
CA PHE A 19 9.54 40.06 5.51
C PHE A 19 8.39 39.15 6.00
N CYS A 20 7.17 39.32 5.52
CA CYS A 20 6.21 38.24 5.51
C CYS A 20 6.68 37.23 4.48
N MET A 21 7.68 36.42 4.85
CA MET A 21 7.97 35.18 4.12
C MET A 21 6.66 34.39 4.03
N LEU A 22 6.15 34.27 2.84
CA LEU A 22 5.20 33.20 2.52
C LEU A 22 5.85 31.92 3.02
N ALA A 23 5.39 31.40 4.15
CA ALA A 23 5.78 30.08 4.61
C ALA A 23 5.24 29.09 3.57
N VAL A 24 6.00 28.91 2.50
CA VAL A 24 5.78 27.79 1.57
C VAL A 24 5.87 26.54 2.42
N ALA A 25 4.86 25.70 2.35
CA ALA A 25 4.87 24.42 3.05
C ALA A 25 6.03 23.60 2.50
N GLN A 26 7.18 23.68 3.16
CA GLN A 26 8.36 22.93 2.74
C GLN A 26 8.09 21.48 3.09
N VAL A 27 7.99 20.63 2.06
CA VAL A 27 7.91 19.17 2.24
C VAL A 27 9.12 18.73 3.06
N PRO A 28 8.94 18.05 4.20
CA PRO A 28 10.06 17.62 5.02
C PRO A 28 11.00 16.74 4.19
N ALA A 29 12.30 17.05 4.22
CA ALA A 29 13.28 16.21 3.53
C ALA A 29 13.27 14.79 4.15
N PRO A 30 13.20 13.72 3.34
CA PRO A 30 13.30 12.36 3.85
C PRO A 30 14.69 12.13 4.45
N PRO A 31 14.80 11.25 5.46
CA PRO A 31 16.09 10.90 6.03
C PRO A 31 16.97 10.21 4.98
N GLU A 32 18.27 10.34 5.13
CA GLU A 32 19.19 9.53 4.36
C GLU A 32 19.00 8.04 4.71
N VAL A 33 18.81 7.21 3.68
CA VAL A 33 18.56 5.77 3.79
C VAL A 33 19.66 5.00 3.08
N ALA A 34 20.40 4.19 3.82
CA ALA A 34 21.50 3.37 3.31
C ALA A 34 20.97 2.08 2.65
N ALA A 35 20.32 2.25 1.50
CA ALA A 35 19.77 1.17 0.69
C ALA A 35 19.88 1.48 -0.80
N ARG A 36 19.83 0.44 -1.64
CA ARG A 36 19.84 0.57 -3.10
C ARG A 36 18.56 1.26 -3.59
N SER A 37 17.42 0.82 -3.08
CA SER A 37 16.12 1.39 -3.39
C SER A 37 15.25 1.39 -2.13
N TYR A 38 14.39 2.40 -1.98
CA TYR A 38 13.41 2.44 -0.88
C TYR A 38 12.13 3.18 -1.26
N LEU A 39 11.07 2.86 -0.53
CA LEU A 39 9.76 3.49 -0.64
C LEU A 39 9.11 3.57 0.73
N LEU A 40 8.49 4.71 1.05
CA LEU A 40 7.57 4.87 2.16
C LEU A 40 6.21 5.29 1.64
N LEU A 41 5.20 4.45 1.86
CA LEU A 41 3.81 4.69 1.47
C LEU A 41 2.93 4.88 2.71
N ASP A 42 2.16 5.94 2.73
CA ASP A 42 0.99 6.02 3.61
C ASP A 42 -0.15 5.21 2.98
N VAL A 43 -0.39 4.03 3.53
CA VAL A 43 -1.44 3.12 3.04
C VAL A 43 -2.84 3.68 3.33
N THR A 44 -3.00 4.43 4.43
CA THR A 44 -4.28 5.03 4.81
C THR A 44 -4.69 6.16 3.87
N ALA A 45 -3.72 6.99 3.47
CA ALA A 45 -3.94 8.09 2.52
C ALA A 45 -3.69 7.66 1.05
N ASN A 46 -3.11 6.48 0.83
CA ASN A 46 -2.62 6.03 -0.47
C ASN A 46 -1.65 7.03 -1.12
N GLN A 47 -0.72 7.58 -0.32
CA GLN A 47 0.24 8.60 -0.76
C GLN A 47 1.68 8.15 -0.53
N LEU A 48 2.52 8.35 -1.55
CA LEU A 48 3.95 8.13 -1.48
C LEU A 48 4.61 9.31 -0.73
N LEU A 49 5.26 9.02 0.41
CA LEU A 49 5.88 10.03 1.26
C LEU A 49 7.37 10.20 0.97
N ALA A 50 8.08 9.11 0.67
CA ALA A 50 9.50 9.13 0.32
C ALA A 50 9.83 8.00 -0.65
N GLN A 51 10.80 8.24 -1.54
CA GLN A 51 11.22 7.25 -2.52
C GLN A 51 12.66 7.48 -3.00
N LYS A 52 13.29 6.37 -3.42
CA LYS A 52 14.55 6.36 -4.17
C LYS A 52 14.58 5.15 -5.09
N ASP A 53 14.83 5.35 -6.37
CA ASP A 53 15.02 4.29 -7.38
C ASP A 53 13.94 3.20 -7.36
N ILE A 54 12.67 3.59 -7.15
CA ILE A 54 11.57 2.65 -6.91
C ILE A 54 11.16 1.82 -8.12
N ASP A 55 11.58 2.21 -9.32
CA ASP A 55 11.32 1.51 -10.59
C ASP A 55 12.54 0.71 -11.08
N SER A 56 13.66 0.77 -10.35
CA SER A 56 14.85 0.00 -10.67
C SER A 56 14.61 -1.50 -10.45
N PRO A 57 14.88 -2.36 -11.46
CA PRO A 57 14.74 -3.80 -11.33
C PRO A 57 15.70 -4.38 -10.29
N VAL A 58 15.18 -5.26 -9.42
CA VAL A 58 15.94 -5.98 -8.40
C VAL A 58 15.48 -7.43 -8.31
N GLU A 59 16.34 -8.31 -7.83
CA GLU A 59 15.91 -9.64 -7.41
C GLU A 59 15.04 -9.53 -6.15
N PRO A 60 13.84 -10.15 -6.12
CA PRO A 60 12.95 -10.05 -4.96
C PRO A 60 13.42 -10.87 -3.76
N ALA A 61 14.30 -11.86 -3.95
CA ALA A 61 14.62 -12.86 -2.94
C ALA A 61 13.32 -13.42 -2.30
N SER A 62 13.31 -13.72 -1.00
CA SER A 62 12.11 -14.24 -0.32
C SER A 62 10.95 -13.24 -0.18
N LEU A 63 11.04 -12.00 -0.70
CA LEU A 63 9.86 -11.13 -0.85
C LEU A 63 8.87 -11.71 -1.87
N THR A 64 9.33 -12.58 -2.78
CA THR A 64 8.53 -13.42 -3.69
C THR A 64 7.40 -14.13 -2.96
N LYS A 65 7.66 -14.58 -1.72
CA LYS A 65 6.68 -15.32 -0.91
C LYS A 65 5.43 -14.51 -0.55
N LEU A 66 5.45 -13.18 -0.72
CA LEU A 66 4.22 -12.38 -0.61
C LEU A 66 3.24 -12.72 -1.73
N MET A 67 3.73 -12.94 -2.96
CA MET A 67 2.87 -13.40 -4.06
C MET A 67 2.42 -14.84 -3.85
N SER A 68 3.29 -15.72 -3.36
CA SER A 68 2.91 -17.09 -3.01
C SER A 68 1.82 -17.12 -1.95
N ALA A 69 1.96 -16.31 -0.89
CA ALA A 69 0.94 -16.16 0.15
C ALA A 69 -0.36 -15.55 -0.41
N TYR A 70 -0.27 -14.56 -1.32
CA TYR A 70 -1.43 -13.95 -1.95
C TYR A 70 -2.30 -15.01 -2.66
N LEU A 71 -1.68 -15.88 -3.46
CA LEU A 71 -2.41 -16.96 -4.16
C LEU A 71 -2.97 -18.01 -3.20
N VAL A 72 -2.25 -18.34 -2.12
CA VAL A 72 -2.76 -19.25 -1.07
C VAL A 72 -3.96 -18.63 -0.36
N PHE A 73 -3.91 -17.35 -0.03
CA PHE A 73 -5.03 -16.64 0.60
C PHE A 73 -6.22 -16.50 -0.35
N ASP A 74 -5.99 -16.31 -1.65
CA ASP A 74 -7.06 -16.32 -2.64
C ASP A 74 -7.73 -17.69 -2.73
N ALA A 75 -6.96 -18.76 -2.71
CA ALA A 75 -7.48 -20.13 -2.69
C ALA A 75 -8.30 -20.44 -1.41
N LEU A 76 -7.89 -19.92 -0.25
CA LEU A 76 -8.64 -20.00 1.01
C LEU A 76 -9.94 -19.19 0.92
N LYS A 77 -9.87 -17.94 0.47
CA LYS A 77 -11.03 -17.04 0.35
C LYS A 77 -12.07 -17.57 -0.65
N SER A 78 -11.61 -18.16 -1.75
CA SER A 78 -12.47 -18.82 -2.74
C SER A 78 -12.90 -20.23 -2.34
N LYS A 79 -12.52 -20.71 -1.14
CA LYS A 79 -12.85 -22.05 -0.58
C LYS A 79 -12.34 -23.22 -1.43
N LYS A 80 -11.34 -23.01 -2.27
CA LYS A 80 -10.65 -24.10 -3.01
C LYS A 80 -9.84 -24.99 -2.07
N ILE A 81 -9.33 -24.42 -0.98
CA ILE A 81 -8.62 -25.11 0.10
C ILE A 81 -9.14 -24.63 1.45
N THR A 82 -8.80 -25.35 2.53
CA THR A 82 -9.10 -24.95 3.92
C THR A 82 -7.83 -24.92 4.75
N LEU A 83 -7.84 -24.18 5.86
CA LEU A 83 -6.69 -24.10 6.78
C LEU A 83 -6.32 -25.46 7.41
N THR A 84 -7.32 -26.30 7.66
CA THR A 84 -7.15 -27.63 8.26
C THR A 84 -6.84 -28.73 7.25
N GLN A 85 -7.01 -28.47 5.95
CA GLN A 85 -6.61 -29.40 4.91
C GLN A 85 -5.11 -29.64 4.97
N THR A 86 -4.67 -30.89 4.76
CA THR A 86 -3.24 -31.23 4.76
C THR A 86 -2.73 -31.39 3.33
N PHE A 87 -1.48 -30.98 3.12
CA PHE A 87 -0.74 -31.25 1.90
C PHE A 87 0.41 -32.22 2.16
N PRO A 88 0.68 -33.16 1.22
CA PRO A 88 1.84 -34.01 1.29
C PRO A 88 3.13 -33.22 1.04
N VAL A 89 4.22 -33.68 1.58
CA VAL A 89 5.54 -33.12 1.32
C VAL A 89 6.22 -33.89 0.20
N SER A 90 6.35 -33.29 -0.97
CA SER A 90 7.03 -33.92 -2.11
C SER A 90 8.56 -34.03 -1.88
N PRO A 91 9.26 -34.89 -2.59
CA PRO A 91 10.73 -34.92 -2.61
C PRO A 91 11.33 -33.58 -3.05
N ARG A 92 10.64 -32.82 -3.92
CA ARG A 92 11.05 -31.46 -4.34
C ARG A 92 10.98 -30.50 -3.17
N ALA A 93 9.85 -30.40 -2.48
CA ALA A 93 9.67 -29.54 -1.33
C ALA A 93 10.69 -29.88 -0.22
N TRP A 94 10.84 -31.17 0.10
CA TRP A 94 11.77 -31.62 1.13
C TRP A 94 13.22 -31.26 0.86
N LYS A 95 13.69 -31.34 -0.41
CA LYS A 95 15.08 -31.07 -0.81
C LYS A 95 15.37 -29.58 -1.03
N MET A 96 14.41 -28.69 -0.81
CA MET A 96 14.61 -27.26 -1.05
C MET A 96 15.78 -26.71 -0.22
N PRO A 97 16.73 -25.99 -0.87
CA PRO A 97 17.84 -25.36 -0.16
C PRO A 97 17.41 -24.07 0.54
N GLY A 98 18.29 -23.52 1.35
CA GLY A 98 18.14 -22.23 2.01
C GLY A 98 17.28 -22.31 3.28
N SER A 99 16.41 -21.32 3.46
CA SER A 99 15.52 -21.26 4.64
C SER A 99 14.43 -22.32 4.59
N ARG A 100 14.23 -23.03 5.70
CA ARG A 100 13.31 -24.20 5.76
C ARG A 100 12.48 -24.22 7.04
N MET A 101 11.29 -24.77 6.95
CA MET A 101 10.45 -25.19 8.07
C MET A 101 10.85 -26.58 8.60
N PHE A 102 11.59 -27.35 7.80
CA PHE A 102 12.07 -28.72 8.08
C PHE A 102 10.96 -29.77 8.11
N ILE A 103 10.10 -29.72 7.09
CA ILE A 103 9.13 -30.79 6.82
C ILE A 103 9.77 -31.93 6.02
N ASP A 104 9.22 -33.14 6.13
CA ASP A 104 9.74 -34.34 5.43
C ASP A 104 8.62 -35.11 4.70
N PRO A 105 8.97 -36.02 3.76
CA PRO A 105 7.99 -36.74 2.92
C PRO A 105 7.01 -37.64 3.67
N LYS A 106 7.23 -37.93 4.94
CA LYS A 106 6.31 -38.71 5.78
C LYS A 106 5.21 -37.86 6.40
N MET A 107 5.32 -36.56 6.30
CA MET A 107 4.39 -35.61 6.92
C MET A 107 3.23 -35.29 5.98
N GLN A 108 2.05 -35.13 6.57
CA GLN A 108 0.88 -34.48 6.00
C GLN A 108 0.70 -33.18 6.76
N VAL A 109 1.07 -32.07 6.16
CA VAL A 109 1.19 -30.78 6.88
C VAL A 109 -0.06 -29.93 6.63
N PRO A 110 -0.74 -29.47 7.70
CA PRO A 110 -1.87 -28.55 7.55
C PRO A 110 -1.49 -27.27 6.80
N VAL A 111 -2.40 -26.77 5.97
CA VAL A 111 -2.21 -25.54 5.20
C VAL A 111 -1.85 -24.36 6.10
N GLU A 112 -2.51 -24.25 7.27
CA GLU A 112 -2.20 -23.19 8.25
C GLU A 112 -0.76 -23.27 8.73
N ASP A 113 -0.24 -24.45 8.99
CA ASP A 113 1.12 -24.65 9.45
C ASP A 113 2.15 -24.35 8.35
N LEU A 114 1.84 -24.72 7.10
CA LEU A 114 2.66 -24.32 5.95
C LEU A 114 2.70 -22.81 5.75
N ILE A 115 1.58 -22.10 5.96
CA ILE A 115 1.51 -20.63 5.92
C ILE A 115 2.41 -20.04 7.01
N LYS A 116 2.33 -20.54 8.25
CA LYS A 116 3.22 -20.10 9.34
C LYS A 116 4.68 -20.36 9.00
N GLY A 117 5.00 -21.52 8.42
CA GLY A 117 6.35 -21.87 7.97
C GLY A 117 6.87 -20.95 6.85
N LEU A 118 6.04 -20.65 5.85
CA LEU A 118 6.35 -19.68 4.78
C LEU A 118 6.67 -18.31 5.35
N ILE A 119 5.92 -17.85 6.35
CA ILE A 119 6.03 -16.49 6.90
C ILE A 119 7.17 -16.39 7.92
N VAL A 120 7.16 -17.22 8.96
CA VAL A 120 8.08 -17.10 10.11
C VAL A 120 9.48 -17.56 9.77
N GLN A 121 9.63 -18.82 9.33
CA GLN A 121 10.92 -19.37 8.90
C GLN A 121 11.35 -18.85 7.52
N SER A 122 10.44 -18.27 6.75
CA SER A 122 10.66 -18.03 5.32
C SER A 122 10.96 -19.35 4.58
N GLY A 123 10.27 -20.45 4.98
CA GLY A 123 10.55 -21.82 4.57
C GLY A 123 10.31 -22.03 3.07
N ASN A 124 11.37 -22.40 2.35
CA ASN A 124 11.29 -22.74 0.92
C ASN A 124 10.53 -24.05 0.73
N ASP A 125 10.75 -25.02 1.62
CA ASP A 125 10.05 -26.30 1.67
C ASP A 125 8.53 -26.11 1.87
N ALA A 126 8.12 -25.30 2.84
CA ALA A 126 6.72 -24.98 3.06
C ALA A 126 6.09 -24.25 1.85
N THR A 127 6.86 -23.35 1.24
CA THR A 127 6.39 -22.59 0.06
C THR A 127 6.16 -23.48 -1.14
N VAL A 128 7.07 -24.43 -1.40
CA VAL A 128 6.93 -25.39 -2.51
C VAL A 128 5.75 -26.35 -2.24
N ALA A 129 5.58 -26.84 -1.01
CA ALA A 129 4.44 -27.67 -0.65
C ALA A 129 3.10 -26.93 -0.85
N LEU A 130 3.02 -25.64 -0.48
CA LEU A 130 1.84 -24.82 -0.78
C LEU A 130 1.63 -24.61 -2.27
N ALA A 131 2.69 -24.35 -3.02
CA ALA A 131 2.62 -24.16 -4.47
C ALA A 131 2.10 -25.42 -5.19
N GLU A 132 2.59 -26.59 -4.81
CA GLU A 132 2.11 -27.88 -5.34
C GLU A 132 0.65 -28.14 -4.92
N GLY A 133 0.29 -27.86 -3.68
CA GLY A 133 -1.06 -28.08 -3.17
C GLY A 133 -2.13 -27.17 -3.79
N VAL A 134 -1.77 -25.92 -4.12
CA VAL A 134 -2.70 -24.94 -4.73
C VAL A 134 -2.66 -25.00 -6.25
N GLY A 135 -1.48 -25.10 -6.85
CA GLY A 135 -1.29 -25.09 -8.30
C GLY A 135 -1.27 -26.47 -8.95
N GLY A 136 -1.24 -27.56 -8.17
CA GLY A 136 -1.02 -28.92 -8.66
C GLY A 136 0.44 -29.19 -9.00
N THR A 137 1.14 -28.24 -9.65
CA THR A 137 2.58 -28.25 -9.91
C THR A 137 3.20 -26.89 -9.59
N VAL A 138 4.51 -26.86 -9.31
CA VAL A 138 5.24 -25.61 -9.09
C VAL A 138 5.22 -24.74 -10.36
N GLU A 139 5.35 -25.35 -11.52
CA GLU A 139 5.38 -24.66 -12.81
C GLU A 139 4.07 -23.92 -13.06
N HIS A 140 2.94 -24.59 -12.89
CA HIS A 140 1.63 -23.95 -13.02
C HIS A 140 1.39 -22.88 -11.95
N PHE A 141 1.84 -23.11 -10.72
CA PHE A 141 1.77 -22.07 -9.68
C PHE A 141 2.56 -20.82 -10.05
N VAL A 142 3.71 -20.95 -10.69
CA VAL A 142 4.51 -19.82 -11.20
C VAL A 142 3.78 -19.10 -12.35
N GLU A 143 3.07 -19.81 -13.22
CA GLU A 143 2.19 -19.19 -14.22
C GLU A 143 1.12 -18.33 -13.53
N LEU A 144 0.41 -18.88 -12.54
CA LEU A 144 -0.58 -18.13 -11.74
C LEU A 144 0.03 -16.91 -11.04
N MET A 145 1.27 -16.99 -10.50
CA MET A 145 1.97 -15.84 -9.92
C MET A 145 2.16 -14.71 -10.93
N ASN A 146 2.56 -15.04 -12.17
CA ASN A 146 2.78 -14.05 -13.23
C ASN A 146 1.45 -13.45 -13.74
N GLU A 147 0.42 -14.26 -13.89
CA GLU A 147 -0.93 -13.80 -14.22
C GLU A 147 -1.46 -12.83 -13.14
N GLN A 148 -1.28 -13.19 -11.87
CA GLN A 148 -1.70 -12.36 -10.75
C GLN A 148 -0.89 -11.06 -10.69
N ALA A 149 0.42 -11.08 -10.93
CA ALA A 149 1.24 -9.89 -11.02
C ALA A 149 0.72 -8.92 -12.10
N LYS A 150 0.40 -9.45 -13.28
CA LYS A 150 -0.21 -8.66 -14.37
C LYS A 150 -1.59 -8.11 -13.98
N ALA A 151 -2.45 -8.90 -13.35
CA ALA A 151 -3.78 -8.48 -12.89
C ALA A 151 -3.71 -7.39 -11.82
N LEU A 152 -2.68 -7.42 -10.96
CA LEU A 152 -2.43 -6.38 -9.96
C LEU A 152 -1.81 -5.11 -10.54
N GLY A 153 -1.33 -5.14 -11.78
CA GLY A 153 -0.64 -4.01 -12.42
C GLY A 153 0.85 -3.91 -12.08
N MET A 154 1.49 -5.00 -11.65
CA MET A 154 2.93 -5.10 -11.39
C MET A 154 3.68 -5.23 -12.73
N LYS A 155 4.00 -4.09 -13.35
CA LYS A 155 4.45 -4.03 -14.75
C LYS A 155 5.90 -4.47 -14.97
N SER A 156 6.70 -4.50 -13.90
CA SER A 156 8.15 -4.79 -13.95
C SER A 156 8.51 -6.02 -13.14
N THR A 157 7.53 -6.92 -12.91
CA THR A 157 7.71 -8.12 -12.09
C THR A 157 7.57 -9.37 -12.95
N GLY A 158 8.53 -10.29 -12.80
CA GLY A 158 8.49 -11.63 -13.38
C GLY A 158 8.94 -12.66 -12.36
N TYR A 159 8.13 -13.70 -12.15
CA TYR A 159 8.43 -14.81 -11.24
C TYR A 159 8.91 -16.05 -12.01
N LYS A 160 9.90 -16.77 -11.45
CA LYS A 160 10.45 -18.02 -11.99
C LYS A 160 10.35 -19.19 -11.01
N ASN A 161 10.11 -18.89 -9.74
CA ASN A 161 9.89 -19.87 -8.68
C ASN A 161 9.03 -19.21 -7.56
N PRO A 162 8.37 -20.01 -6.70
CA PRO A 162 7.50 -19.47 -5.66
C PRO A 162 8.25 -18.99 -4.40
N GLU A 163 9.50 -19.39 -4.20
CA GLU A 163 10.25 -19.16 -2.96
C GLU A 163 11.23 -17.98 -3.03
N GLY A 164 11.64 -17.54 -4.23
CA GLY A 164 12.51 -16.39 -4.41
C GLY A 164 14.01 -16.73 -4.50
N LEU A 165 14.35 -17.92 -4.94
CA LEU A 165 15.74 -18.23 -5.30
C LEU A 165 16.13 -17.50 -6.60
N THR A 166 17.41 -17.14 -6.70
CA THR A 166 17.95 -16.46 -7.87
C THR A 166 17.72 -17.28 -9.14
N ALA A 167 17.12 -16.67 -10.15
CA ALA A 167 16.93 -17.26 -11.46
C ALA A 167 16.88 -16.17 -12.54
N PRO A 168 17.34 -16.43 -13.76
CA PRO A 168 17.28 -15.46 -14.85
C PRO A 168 15.84 -14.98 -15.10
N GLY A 169 15.64 -13.66 -15.05
CA GLY A 169 14.32 -13.04 -15.21
C GLY A 169 13.40 -13.11 -13.98
N HIS A 170 13.92 -13.55 -12.81
CA HIS A 170 13.22 -13.42 -11.53
C HIS A 170 13.47 -12.04 -10.97
N THR A 171 12.57 -11.10 -11.23
CA THR A 171 12.78 -9.67 -10.98
C THR A 171 11.51 -8.99 -10.46
N THR A 172 11.69 -7.85 -9.79
CA THR A 172 10.61 -6.96 -9.33
C THR A 172 11.14 -5.54 -9.14
N THR A 173 10.29 -4.63 -8.64
CA THR A 173 10.66 -3.26 -8.25
C THR A 173 10.04 -2.90 -6.90
N ALA A 174 10.54 -1.86 -6.23
CA ALA A 174 9.94 -1.38 -4.99
C ALA A 174 8.49 -0.91 -5.20
N ARG A 175 8.19 -0.29 -6.36
CA ARG A 175 6.84 0.09 -6.75
C ARG A 175 5.91 -1.13 -6.84
N ASP A 176 6.29 -2.16 -7.58
CA ASP A 176 5.48 -3.36 -7.75
C ASP A 176 5.26 -4.09 -6.43
N LEU A 177 6.29 -4.17 -5.58
CA LEU A 177 6.19 -4.73 -4.24
C LEU A 177 5.23 -3.93 -3.34
N SER A 178 5.15 -2.60 -3.50
CA SER A 178 4.20 -1.78 -2.76
C SER A 178 2.75 -2.07 -3.16
N ILE A 179 2.51 -2.30 -4.46
CA ILE A 179 1.21 -2.73 -4.98
C ILE A 179 0.83 -4.07 -4.36
N LEU A 180 1.71 -5.07 -4.43
CA LEU A 180 1.46 -6.40 -3.89
C LEU A 180 1.18 -6.36 -2.39
N ALA A 181 2.03 -5.69 -1.61
CA ALA A 181 1.88 -5.60 -0.15
C ALA A 181 0.57 -4.90 0.25
N THR A 182 0.22 -3.80 -0.41
CA THR A 182 -1.04 -3.09 -0.15
C THR A 182 -2.25 -3.93 -0.52
N ARG A 183 -2.22 -4.61 -1.68
CA ARG A 183 -3.29 -5.50 -2.12
C ARG A 183 -3.46 -6.70 -1.21
N LEU A 184 -2.38 -7.33 -0.76
CA LEU A 184 -2.42 -8.45 0.18
C LEU A 184 -3.14 -8.05 1.47
N MET A 185 -2.79 -6.92 2.07
CA MET A 185 -3.43 -6.43 3.31
C MET A 185 -4.89 -6.04 3.11
N ARG A 186 -5.26 -5.50 1.94
CA ARG A 186 -6.61 -5.07 1.62
C ARG A 186 -7.53 -6.22 1.24
N ASP A 187 -7.03 -7.13 0.41
CA ASP A 187 -7.83 -8.21 -0.16
C ASP A 187 -7.99 -9.40 0.80
N PHE A 188 -7.07 -9.54 1.77
CA PHE A 188 -7.01 -10.64 2.74
C PHE A 188 -6.70 -10.16 4.17
N PRO A 189 -7.45 -9.17 4.72
CA PRO A 189 -7.17 -8.60 6.04
C PRO A 189 -7.21 -9.64 7.16
N GLU A 190 -8.00 -10.71 6.99
CA GLU A 190 -8.14 -11.82 7.93
C GLU A 190 -6.87 -12.64 8.12
N TYR A 191 -5.93 -12.63 7.15
CA TYR A 191 -4.68 -13.40 7.21
C TYR A 191 -3.45 -12.56 7.54
N VAL A 192 -3.58 -11.23 7.64
CA VAL A 192 -2.44 -10.33 7.95
C VAL A 192 -1.83 -10.65 9.31
N HIS A 193 -2.63 -11.12 10.27
CA HIS A 193 -2.15 -11.48 11.62
C HIS A 193 -1.04 -12.54 11.63
N TYR A 194 -0.95 -13.42 10.61
CA TYR A 194 0.14 -14.40 10.50
C TYR A 194 1.51 -13.73 10.38
N TYR A 195 1.60 -12.55 9.80
CA TYR A 195 2.86 -11.82 9.64
C TYR A 195 3.38 -11.21 10.96
N ALA A 196 2.51 -11.07 11.95
CA ALA A 196 2.87 -10.61 13.29
C ALA A 196 3.38 -11.72 14.22
N ILE A 197 3.34 -12.98 13.79
CA ILE A 197 3.83 -14.12 14.58
C ILE A 197 5.34 -13.99 14.78
N LYS A 198 5.77 -13.84 16.03
CA LYS A 198 7.18 -13.66 16.39
C LYS A 198 7.96 -14.97 16.40
N LYS A 199 7.32 -16.05 16.86
CA LYS A 199 7.91 -17.38 16.92
C LYS A 199 6.91 -18.44 16.51
N TYR A 200 7.37 -19.40 15.73
CA TYR A 200 6.59 -20.56 15.35
C TYR A 200 7.49 -21.78 15.20
N ARG A 201 7.09 -22.92 15.75
CA ARG A 201 7.82 -24.16 15.67
C ARG A 201 6.90 -25.29 15.26
N TYR A 202 7.25 -25.97 14.16
CA TYR A 202 6.60 -27.19 13.71
C TYR A 202 7.46 -28.41 14.07
N PRO A 203 6.90 -29.61 14.24
CA PRO A 203 7.70 -30.82 14.39
C PRO A 203 8.77 -30.94 13.29
N GLY A 204 10.05 -31.04 13.71
CA GLY A 204 11.21 -30.98 12.80
C GLY A 204 11.93 -29.62 12.74
N THR A 205 11.28 -28.51 13.05
CA THR A 205 11.93 -27.19 13.07
C THR A 205 12.91 -27.08 14.24
N PRO A 206 14.22 -26.82 14.01
CA PRO A 206 15.19 -26.56 15.08
C PRO A 206 14.81 -25.31 15.89
N SER A 207 15.09 -25.32 17.20
CA SER A 207 14.82 -24.15 18.08
C SER A 207 15.56 -22.89 17.65
N THR A 208 16.70 -23.03 16.99
CA THR A 208 17.48 -21.91 16.43
C THR A 208 16.84 -21.29 15.18
N ASN A 209 15.78 -21.89 14.63
CA ASN A 209 15.11 -21.44 13.40
C ASN A 209 13.60 -21.16 13.61
N ASP A 210 13.15 -20.97 14.85
CA ASP A 210 11.74 -20.75 15.18
C ASP A 210 11.31 -19.27 15.22
N THR A 211 12.25 -18.35 15.00
CA THR A 211 12.07 -16.91 15.18
C THR A 211 11.85 -16.21 13.84
N ASN A 212 10.87 -15.31 13.82
CA ASN A 212 10.61 -14.45 12.64
C ASN A 212 11.80 -13.54 12.37
N ARG A 213 12.20 -13.45 11.10
CA ARG A 213 13.36 -12.66 10.68
C ARG A 213 13.11 -11.16 10.57
N ASN A 214 11.86 -10.72 10.78
CA ASN A 214 11.50 -9.31 10.90
C ASN A 214 11.85 -8.82 12.32
N LEU A 215 13.04 -8.22 12.47
CA LEU A 215 13.52 -7.71 13.76
C LEU A 215 12.62 -6.60 14.33
N LEU A 216 11.86 -5.89 13.50
CA LEU A 216 11.00 -4.81 13.98
C LEU A 216 9.77 -5.31 14.73
N LEU A 217 9.34 -6.56 14.54
CA LEU A 217 8.31 -7.17 15.38
C LEU A 217 8.68 -7.22 16.87
N PHE A 218 9.98 -7.22 17.17
CA PHE A 218 10.51 -7.29 18.54
C PHE A 218 10.84 -5.91 19.10
N ARG A 219 11.02 -4.89 18.24
CA ARG A 219 11.46 -3.54 18.60
C ARG A 219 10.32 -2.53 18.68
N ASP A 220 9.30 -2.69 17.83
CA ASP A 220 8.18 -1.75 17.70
C ASP A 220 6.85 -2.54 17.77
N PRO A 221 6.05 -2.37 18.83
CA PRO A 221 4.79 -3.09 19.01
C PRO A 221 3.71 -2.69 17.99
N THR A 222 3.92 -1.60 17.25
CA THR A 222 2.99 -1.15 16.19
C THR A 222 3.26 -1.81 14.84
N VAL A 223 4.38 -2.54 14.71
CA VAL A 223 4.73 -3.32 13.52
C VAL A 223 3.99 -4.65 13.54
N ASP A 224 3.27 -4.95 12.46
CA ASP A 224 2.44 -6.16 12.28
C ASP A 224 2.75 -6.96 11.01
N GLY A 225 3.88 -6.68 10.35
CA GLY A 225 4.31 -7.40 9.15
C GLY A 225 5.48 -6.69 8.44
N LEU A 226 5.86 -7.09 7.23
CA LEU A 226 5.38 -8.23 6.46
C LEU A 226 6.50 -9.27 6.25
N LYS A 227 7.50 -8.94 5.38
CA LYS A 227 8.43 -9.97 4.89
C LYS A 227 9.85 -9.46 4.74
N THR A 228 10.81 -10.35 4.96
CA THR A 228 12.24 -10.13 4.69
C THR A 228 12.71 -11.02 3.54
N GLY A 229 13.77 -10.59 2.85
CA GLY A 229 14.43 -11.33 1.80
C GLY A 229 15.95 -11.11 1.85
N HIS A 230 16.71 -12.09 1.36
CA HIS A 230 18.15 -11.98 1.15
C HIS A 230 18.60 -13.01 0.12
N THR A 231 19.37 -12.55 -0.85
CA THR A 231 20.30 -13.31 -1.68
C THR A 231 21.54 -12.43 -1.84
N ASP A 232 22.65 -13.00 -2.30
CA ASP A 232 23.88 -12.21 -2.53
C ASP A 232 23.63 -11.09 -3.57
N ALA A 233 22.83 -11.35 -4.60
CA ALA A 233 22.49 -10.37 -5.62
C ALA A 233 21.47 -9.31 -5.12
N ALA A 234 20.45 -9.72 -4.35
CA ALA A 234 19.45 -8.81 -3.82
C ALA A 234 19.99 -7.92 -2.70
N GLY A 235 20.97 -8.38 -1.93
CA GLY A 235 21.31 -7.82 -0.63
C GLY A 235 20.20 -8.06 0.40
N TYR A 236 20.21 -7.33 1.50
CA TYR A 236 19.19 -7.47 2.55
C TYR A 236 17.97 -6.60 2.24
N CYS A 237 16.82 -7.24 2.07
CA CYS A 237 15.55 -6.61 1.69
C CYS A 237 14.51 -6.77 2.80
N MET A 238 13.62 -5.77 2.95
CA MET A 238 12.56 -5.79 3.94
C MET A 238 11.34 -4.99 3.49
N ILE A 239 10.16 -5.55 3.71
CA ILE A 239 8.87 -4.87 3.63
C ILE A 239 8.28 -4.89 5.02
N VAL A 240 7.98 -3.72 5.57
CA VAL A 240 7.44 -3.55 6.92
C VAL A 240 6.18 -2.72 6.86
N THR A 241 5.17 -3.13 7.61
CA THR A 241 3.98 -2.34 7.88
C THR A 241 3.86 -2.07 9.38
N ALA A 242 3.48 -0.86 9.72
CA ALA A 242 3.14 -0.44 11.06
C ALA A 242 1.80 0.28 11.08
N LYS A 243 1.03 0.08 12.16
CA LYS A 243 -0.24 0.76 12.36
C LYS A 243 -0.23 1.44 13.72
N ARG A 244 -0.34 2.77 13.73
CA ARG A 244 -0.35 3.57 14.96
C ARG A 244 -1.69 4.29 15.10
N ASP A 245 -2.13 4.46 16.34
CA ASP A 245 -3.24 5.36 16.62
C ASP A 245 -2.88 6.77 16.16
N PHE A 246 -3.83 7.44 15.54
CA PHE A 246 -3.60 8.77 15.00
C PHE A 246 -4.83 9.65 15.27
N PRO A 247 -4.65 10.92 15.64
CA PRO A 247 -5.75 11.81 15.95
C PRO A 247 -6.78 11.86 14.80
N ASN A 248 -8.07 11.78 15.13
CA ASN A 248 -9.19 11.86 14.19
C ASN A 248 -9.28 10.77 13.11
N LEU A 249 -8.45 9.71 13.20
CA LEU A 249 -8.54 8.55 12.33
C LEU A 249 -9.03 7.33 13.13
N GLY A 250 -10.32 7.07 13.08
CA GLY A 250 -10.86 5.81 13.60
C GLY A 250 -10.17 4.63 12.89
N GLY A 251 -9.54 3.73 13.69
CA GLY A 251 -8.79 2.61 13.13
C GLY A 251 -7.30 2.85 12.85
N GLY A 252 -6.78 4.05 13.17
CA GLY A 252 -5.36 4.38 13.12
C GLY A 252 -4.82 4.66 11.71
N ARG A 253 -3.54 5.04 11.64
CA ARG A 253 -2.78 5.31 10.41
C ARG A 253 -1.81 4.18 10.14
N ARG A 254 -1.79 3.67 8.91
CA ARG A 254 -0.90 2.60 8.47
C ARG A 254 0.14 3.13 7.48
N LEU A 255 1.41 2.89 7.78
CA LEU A 255 2.52 3.13 6.87
C LEU A 255 3.13 1.81 6.40
N LEU A 256 3.65 1.80 5.19
CA LEU A 256 4.38 0.70 4.58
C LEU A 256 5.76 1.21 4.15
N SER A 257 6.82 0.60 4.69
CA SER A 257 8.21 0.84 4.31
C SER A 257 8.75 -0.34 3.52
N ILE A 258 9.38 -0.05 2.38
CA ILE A 258 10.12 -1.02 1.56
C ILE A 258 11.56 -0.54 1.51
N VAL A 259 12.50 -1.42 1.89
CA VAL A 259 13.95 -1.19 1.84
C VAL A 259 14.59 -2.36 1.12
N LEU A 260 15.30 -2.09 0.01
CA LEU A 260 15.90 -3.10 -0.85
C LEU A 260 17.42 -2.88 -0.98
N GLY A 261 18.19 -3.95 -0.85
CA GLY A 261 19.62 -3.91 -1.02
C GLY A 261 20.39 -3.21 0.11
N ALA A 262 19.95 -3.34 1.34
CA ALA A 262 20.73 -2.92 2.52
C ALA A 262 21.90 -3.85 2.78
N ALA A 263 22.89 -3.39 3.57
CA ALA A 263 24.15 -4.11 3.79
C ALA A 263 24.05 -5.28 4.79
N SER A 264 23.02 -5.30 5.68
CA SER A 264 22.88 -6.34 6.71
C SER A 264 21.42 -6.46 7.20
N GLU A 265 21.14 -7.51 7.98
CA GLU A 265 19.85 -7.68 8.67
C GLU A 265 19.50 -6.49 9.58
N ASN A 266 20.46 -6.03 10.34
CA ASN A 266 20.27 -4.86 11.21
C ASN A 266 20.10 -3.58 10.38
N ALA A 267 20.86 -3.42 9.29
CA ALA A 267 20.72 -2.25 8.43
C ALA A 267 19.32 -2.16 7.82
N ARG A 268 18.78 -3.24 7.20
CA ARG A 268 17.43 -3.20 6.64
C ARG A 268 16.36 -2.87 7.69
N ALA A 269 16.52 -3.36 8.95
CA ALA A 269 15.60 -3.07 10.04
C ALA A 269 15.71 -1.60 10.49
N ASN A 270 16.94 -1.10 10.69
CA ASN A 270 17.19 0.27 11.12
C ASN A 270 16.68 1.29 10.09
N GLU A 271 16.97 1.05 8.80
CA GLU A 271 16.54 1.94 7.71
C GLU A 271 15.01 1.93 7.56
N SER A 272 14.36 0.77 7.68
CA SER A 272 12.90 0.68 7.68
C SER A 272 12.27 1.42 8.86
N GLN A 273 12.83 1.28 10.06
CA GLN A 273 12.35 1.97 11.27
C GLN A 273 12.53 3.50 11.16
N LYS A 274 13.66 3.93 10.61
CA LYS A 274 13.95 5.35 10.34
C LYS A 274 12.89 5.97 9.42
N LEU A 275 12.55 5.29 8.31
CA LEU A 275 11.51 5.72 7.37
C LEU A 275 10.14 5.78 8.04
N LEU A 276 9.73 4.73 8.78
CA LEU A 276 8.44 4.69 9.46
C LEU A 276 8.33 5.84 10.48
N ASN A 277 9.33 6.03 11.33
CA ASN A 277 9.32 7.09 12.33
C ASN A 277 9.24 8.47 11.69
N TRP A 278 10.04 8.71 10.64
CA TRP A 278 9.97 9.97 9.90
C TRP A 278 8.57 10.20 9.30
N GLY A 279 7.96 9.20 8.65
CA GLY A 279 6.65 9.34 8.06
C GLY A 279 5.54 9.65 9.09
N TYR A 280 5.64 9.11 10.30
CA TYR A 280 4.70 9.40 11.38
C TYR A 280 4.91 10.77 12.03
N THR A 281 6.14 11.32 12.00
CA THR A 281 6.44 12.61 12.64
C THR A 281 6.45 13.79 11.67
N ALA A 282 6.84 13.55 10.41
CA ALA A 282 6.95 14.58 9.39
C ALA A 282 5.63 14.92 8.69
N TYR A 283 4.62 14.06 8.81
CA TYR A 283 3.33 14.24 8.15
C TYR A 283 2.17 14.04 9.10
N ASP A 284 1.18 14.93 9.01
CA ASP A 284 -0.16 14.73 9.54
C ASP A 284 -1.01 13.93 8.54
N ALA A 285 -1.93 13.11 9.05
CA ALA A 285 -2.95 12.47 8.25
C ALA A 285 -4.31 13.10 8.57
N VAL A 286 -4.98 13.64 7.57
CA VAL A 286 -6.22 14.41 7.74
C VAL A 286 -7.35 13.69 7.03
N LYS A 287 -8.38 13.31 7.78
CA LYS A 287 -9.61 12.79 7.20
C LYS A 287 -10.46 13.96 6.68
N LEU A 288 -10.65 14.01 5.37
CA LEU A 288 -11.44 15.06 4.70
C LEU A 288 -12.91 14.68 4.64
N PHE A 289 -13.22 13.40 4.37
CA PHE A 289 -14.59 12.90 4.28
C PHE A 289 -14.68 11.50 4.88
N ASP A 290 -15.81 11.19 5.50
CA ASP A 290 -16.10 9.83 5.96
C ASP A 290 -16.48 8.90 4.80
N ALA A 291 -16.51 7.60 5.05
CA ALA A 291 -16.96 6.60 4.07
C ALA A 291 -18.39 6.93 3.61
N ASN A 292 -18.63 6.88 2.30
CA ASN A 292 -19.89 7.22 1.66
C ASN A 292 -20.41 8.65 1.93
N GLN A 293 -19.58 9.54 2.49
CA GLN A 293 -19.89 10.96 2.61
C GLN A 293 -19.68 11.64 1.25
N PRO A 294 -20.69 12.39 0.73
CA PRO A 294 -20.50 13.14 -0.50
C PRO A 294 -19.47 14.27 -0.33
N ALA A 295 -18.47 14.30 -1.19
CA ALA A 295 -17.56 15.46 -1.33
C ALA A 295 -18.21 16.58 -2.16
N ALA A 296 -19.17 16.22 -3.04
CA ALA A 296 -20.00 17.17 -3.79
C ALA A 296 -21.34 16.52 -4.17
N THR A 297 -22.35 17.36 -4.39
CA THR A 297 -23.68 16.94 -4.85
C THR A 297 -24.13 17.82 -6.03
N PRO A 298 -23.47 17.66 -7.21
CA PRO A 298 -23.78 18.47 -8.38
C PRO A 298 -25.15 18.11 -9.00
N ALA A 299 -25.67 19.05 -9.79
CA ALA A 299 -26.88 18.82 -10.57
C ALA A 299 -26.63 17.81 -11.72
N VAL A 300 -27.63 16.98 -11.98
CA VAL A 300 -27.67 16.00 -13.07
C VAL A 300 -28.84 16.28 -14.00
N TRP A 301 -28.59 16.20 -15.29
CA TRP A 301 -29.57 16.37 -16.33
C TRP A 301 -30.08 15.03 -16.84
N LYS A 302 -31.34 14.99 -17.29
CA LYS A 302 -32.02 13.81 -17.84
C LYS A 302 -32.06 12.59 -16.90
N GLY A 303 -31.87 12.81 -15.58
CA GLY A 303 -31.92 11.79 -14.55
C GLY A 303 -33.28 11.71 -13.88
N GLN A 304 -33.60 10.54 -13.29
CA GLN A 304 -34.78 10.40 -12.43
C GLN A 304 -34.66 11.26 -11.15
N VAL A 305 -33.43 11.58 -10.74
CA VAL A 305 -33.11 12.53 -9.67
C VAL A 305 -32.27 13.67 -10.24
N ASN A 306 -32.37 14.84 -9.61
CA ASN A 306 -31.76 16.07 -10.10
C ASN A 306 -30.31 16.28 -9.61
N THR A 307 -29.80 15.40 -8.78
CA THR A 307 -28.45 15.52 -8.19
C THR A 307 -27.74 14.18 -8.17
N LEU A 308 -26.40 14.21 -8.19
CA LEU A 308 -25.54 13.05 -8.06
C LEU A 308 -24.59 13.24 -6.86
N LYS A 309 -24.61 12.29 -5.91
CA LYS A 309 -23.66 12.29 -4.82
C LYS A 309 -22.33 11.72 -5.28
N LEU A 310 -21.30 12.57 -5.30
CA LEU A 310 -19.92 12.21 -5.63
C LEU A 310 -19.09 12.06 -4.37
N GLY A 311 -18.46 10.91 -4.18
CA GLY A 311 -17.64 10.62 -3.00
C GLY A 311 -16.82 9.35 -3.19
N ARG A 312 -16.50 8.70 -2.07
CA ARG A 312 -15.86 7.38 -2.07
C ARG A 312 -16.56 6.43 -1.10
N PRO A 313 -16.59 5.12 -1.40
CA PRO A 313 -17.05 4.11 -0.43
C PRO A 313 -16.16 4.06 0.81
N GLU A 314 -14.85 4.36 0.68
CA GLU A 314 -13.89 4.47 1.77
C GLU A 314 -13.73 5.92 2.24
N PRO A 315 -13.24 6.17 3.48
CA PRO A 315 -12.89 7.51 3.91
C PRO A 315 -11.84 8.15 2.98
N ILE A 316 -11.93 9.45 2.76
CA ILE A 316 -10.89 10.22 2.07
C ILE A 316 -9.95 10.79 3.13
N VAL A 317 -8.75 10.23 3.18
CA VAL A 317 -7.66 10.68 4.06
C VAL A 317 -6.52 11.19 3.19
N VAL A 318 -5.86 12.27 3.61
CA VAL A 318 -4.69 12.83 2.93
C VAL A 318 -3.55 13.05 3.92
N SER A 319 -2.32 12.84 3.46
CA SER A 319 -1.11 13.15 4.21
C SER A 319 -0.57 14.50 3.76
N VAL A 320 -0.32 15.38 4.73
CA VAL A 320 0.28 16.71 4.52
C VAL A 320 1.44 16.91 5.48
N PRO A 321 2.41 17.79 5.21
CA PRO A 321 3.45 18.12 6.17
C PRO A 321 2.87 18.50 7.53
N ALA A 322 3.53 18.06 8.61
CA ALA A 322 3.05 18.26 9.97
C ALA A 322 2.83 19.75 10.28
N GLY A 323 1.70 20.08 10.90
CA GLY A 323 1.30 21.46 11.24
C GLY A 323 0.65 22.24 10.10
N PHE A 324 0.46 21.64 8.90
CA PHE A 324 -0.14 22.33 7.76
C PHE A 324 -1.59 21.90 7.45
N ALA A 325 -2.19 21.08 8.28
CA ALA A 325 -3.55 20.58 8.09
C ALA A 325 -4.59 21.69 7.83
N SER A 326 -4.46 22.85 8.50
CA SER A 326 -5.37 24.01 8.35
C SER A 326 -5.25 24.73 7.00
N LYS A 327 -4.19 24.47 6.23
CA LYS A 327 -3.97 25.09 4.90
C LYS A 327 -4.49 24.23 3.74
N ILE A 328 -5.11 23.09 4.03
CA ILE A 328 -5.70 22.23 3.01
C ILE A 328 -6.87 22.94 2.34
N LYS A 329 -6.86 22.93 1.02
CA LYS A 329 -7.98 23.32 0.17
C LYS A 329 -8.40 22.15 -0.69
N THR A 330 -9.69 22.05 -0.99
CA THR A 330 -10.25 20.99 -1.84
C THR A 330 -11.07 21.59 -2.96
N GLN A 331 -10.97 21.02 -4.15
CA GLN A 331 -11.77 21.40 -5.31
C GLN A 331 -12.20 20.13 -6.06
N VAL A 332 -13.47 20.06 -6.43
CA VAL A 332 -13.98 18.94 -7.25
C VAL A 332 -13.91 19.35 -8.72
N ALA A 333 -13.10 18.59 -9.48
CA ALA A 333 -13.05 18.66 -10.94
C ALA A 333 -13.96 17.57 -11.52
N ARG A 334 -14.87 17.93 -12.42
CA ARG A 334 -15.82 17.02 -13.05
C ARG A 334 -16.25 17.55 -14.43
N PRO A 335 -16.77 16.70 -15.33
CA PRO A 335 -17.41 17.16 -16.56
C PRO A 335 -18.65 18.02 -16.27
N GLU A 336 -18.91 18.98 -17.13
CA GLU A 336 -20.14 19.78 -17.16
C GLU A 336 -20.69 19.86 -18.56
N PRO A 337 -22.01 19.61 -18.76
CA PRO A 337 -23.00 19.15 -17.79
C PRO A 337 -22.88 17.65 -17.47
N LEU A 338 -23.34 17.23 -16.26
CA LEU A 338 -23.53 15.81 -15.96
C LEU A 338 -24.89 15.36 -16.51
N VAL A 339 -24.88 14.29 -17.31
CA VAL A 339 -26.09 13.75 -17.96
C VAL A 339 -26.22 12.27 -17.61
N ALA A 340 -27.37 11.90 -17.02
CA ALA A 340 -27.68 10.51 -16.67
C ALA A 340 -27.72 9.59 -17.91
N PRO A 341 -27.41 8.26 -17.79
CA PRO A 341 -27.35 7.52 -16.54
C PRO A 341 -25.94 7.50 -15.91
N PHE A 342 -25.87 7.20 -14.60
CA PHE A 342 -24.64 6.92 -13.87
C PHE A 342 -24.82 5.62 -13.09
N ALA A 343 -23.88 4.68 -13.24
CA ALA A 343 -23.85 3.48 -12.43
C ALA A 343 -23.21 3.78 -11.05
N LYS A 344 -23.66 3.09 -10.00
CA LYS A 344 -22.99 3.13 -8.70
C LYS A 344 -21.53 2.71 -8.84
N ASN A 345 -20.62 3.42 -8.16
CA ASN A 345 -19.16 3.28 -8.25
C ASN A 345 -18.53 3.67 -9.61
N GLN A 346 -19.29 4.21 -10.54
CA GLN A 346 -18.74 4.81 -11.76
C GLN A 346 -17.91 6.04 -11.38
N GLN A 347 -16.68 6.13 -11.86
CA GLN A 347 -15.87 7.34 -11.71
C GLN A 347 -16.45 8.47 -12.53
N VAL A 348 -16.69 9.63 -11.90
CA VAL A 348 -17.33 10.80 -12.52
C VAL A 348 -16.49 12.06 -12.37
N GLY A 349 -15.65 12.14 -11.35
CA GLY A 349 -14.84 13.32 -11.08
C GLY A 349 -13.58 12.99 -10.30
N THR A 350 -12.91 14.06 -9.87
CA THR A 350 -11.67 13.99 -9.07
C THR A 350 -11.73 15.10 -8.02
N LEU A 351 -11.41 14.76 -6.78
CA LEU A 351 -11.14 15.72 -5.72
C LEU A 351 -9.69 16.13 -5.80
N LYS A 352 -9.42 17.36 -6.19
CA LYS A 352 -8.09 17.96 -6.12
C LYS A 352 -7.86 18.48 -4.72
N VAL A 353 -6.76 18.08 -4.11
CA VAL A 353 -6.33 18.54 -2.79
C VAL A 353 -5.05 19.32 -2.93
N THR A 354 -5.05 20.55 -2.42
CA THR A 354 -3.88 21.44 -2.45
C THR A 354 -3.55 21.90 -1.03
N LEU A 355 -2.30 22.31 -0.85
CA LEU A 355 -1.80 22.95 0.36
C LEU A 355 -1.39 24.39 0.00
N GLY A 356 -2.28 25.35 0.29
CA GLY A 356 -2.21 26.65 -0.37
C GLY A 356 -2.48 26.48 -1.86
N ASP A 357 -1.47 26.79 -2.69
CA ASP A 357 -1.55 26.66 -4.16
C ASP A 357 -0.79 25.44 -4.71
N GLU A 358 -0.07 24.72 -3.84
CA GLU A 358 0.72 23.52 -4.21
C GLU A 358 -0.17 22.27 -4.22
N PRO A 359 -0.14 21.47 -5.29
CA PRO A 359 -0.90 20.23 -5.37
C PRO A 359 -0.33 19.17 -4.41
N VAL A 360 -1.22 18.54 -3.65
CA VAL A 360 -0.88 17.43 -2.73
C VAL A 360 -1.22 16.09 -3.35
N THR A 361 -2.48 15.92 -3.76
CA THR A 361 -2.97 14.68 -4.34
C THR A 361 -4.27 14.90 -5.10
N GLU A 362 -4.59 13.95 -5.97
CA GLU A 362 -5.89 13.85 -6.64
C GLU A 362 -6.56 12.53 -6.26
N VAL A 363 -7.81 12.62 -5.79
CA VAL A 363 -8.59 11.46 -5.36
C VAL A 363 -9.75 11.26 -6.32
N PRO A 364 -9.83 10.11 -7.04
CA PRO A 364 -10.96 9.83 -7.91
C PRO A 364 -12.27 9.80 -7.10
N LEU A 365 -13.28 10.50 -7.58
CA LEU A 365 -14.64 10.49 -7.02
C LEU A 365 -15.57 9.64 -7.89
N VAL A 366 -16.38 8.83 -7.21
CA VAL A 366 -17.35 7.96 -7.86
C VAL A 366 -18.79 8.35 -7.50
N ALA A 367 -19.73 7.95 -8.32
CA ALA A 367 -21.15 8.00 -7.99
C ALA A 367 -21.44 7.07 -6.81
N LEU A 368 -21.87 7.61 -5.67
CA LEU A 368 -22.19 6.82 -4.47
C LEU A 368 -23.50 6.02 -4.62
N GLU A 369 -24.36 6.45 -5.52
CA GLU A 369 -25.63 5.81 -5.88
C GLU A 369 -25.81 5.81 -7.40
N ALA A 370 -26.60 4.89 -7.92
CA ALA A 370 -26.95 4.90 -9.33
C ALA A 370 -27.97 6.02 -9.61
N VAL A 371 -27.88 6.63 -10.78
CA VAL A 371 -28.85 7.61 -11.28
C VAL A 371 -29.36 7.14 -12.65
N GLU A 372 -30.57 6.62 -12.66
CA GLU A 372 -31.23 6.16 -13.88
C GLU A 372 -31.69 7.32 -14.76
N GLN A 373 -31.91 7.07 -16.04
CA GLN A 373 -32.48 8.05 -16.96
C GLN A 373 -33.94 8.37 -16.61
N ALA A 374 -34.30 9.64 -16.71
CA ALA A 374 -35.69 10.08 -16.64
C ALA A 374 -36.52 9.55 -17.84
N GLY A 375 -37.82 9.48 -17.66
CA GLY A 375 -38.77 9.20 -18.74
C GLY A 375 -38.65 10.19 -19.90
N ILE A 376 -39.30 9.88 -21.05
CA ILE A 376 -39.18 10.65 -22.30
C ILE A 376 -39.51 12.14 -22.10
N LEU A 377 -40.56 12.45 -21.35
CA LEU A 377 -40.98 13.85 -21.09
C LEU A 377 -39.96 14.62 -20.24
N GLY A 378 -39.39 14.00 -19.20
CA GLY A 378 -38.35 14.62 -18.38
C GLY A 378 -37.07 14.90 -19.18
N ARG A 379 -36.66 13.96 -20.03
CA ARG A 379 -35.49 14.14 -20.90
C ARG A 379 -35.66 15.24 -21.94
N ALA A 380 -36.87 15.34 -22.51
CA ALA A 380 -37.19 16.41 -23.48
C ALA A 380 -37.18 17.80 -22.81
N TRP A 381 -37.75 17.90 -21.61
CA TRP A 381 -37.73 19.13 -20.83
C TRP A 381 -36.29 19.57 -20.47
N ASP A 382 -35.47 18.65 -20.00
CA ASP A 382 -34.07 18.93 -19.69
C ASP A 382 -33.24 19.26 -20.92
N ALA A 383 -33.54 18.67 -22.08
CA ALA A 383 -32.88 19.02 -23.34
C ALA A 383 -33.13 20.49 -23.71
N VAL A 384 -34.36 20.98 -23.58
CA VAL A 384 -34.71 22.39 -23.83
C VAL A 384 -33.98 23.32 -22.85
N ARG A 385 -33.95 22.96 -21.55
CA ARG A 385 -33.27 23.75 -20.50
C ARG A 385 -31.75 23.79 -20.70
N LEU A 386 -31.11 22.71 -21.19
CA LEU A 386 -29.69 22.68 -21.52
C LEU A 386 -29.35 23.53 -22.74
N TRP A 387 -30.31 23.70 -23.69
CA TRP A 387 -30.09 24.50 -24.88
C TRP A 387 -30.18 26.01 -24.59
N ILE A 388 -30.90 26.41 -23.53
CA ILE A 388 -31.11 27.81 -23.16
C ILE A 388 -29.98 28.32 -22.21
N LYS A 389 -29.16 27.40 -21.63
CA LYS A 389 -27.99 27.72 -20.80
C LYS A 389 -26.71 27.86 -21.63
#